data_13ab7ad7f0bf6f5ca6f4e3181ccbcac3
#
_entry.id   13ab7ad7f0bf6f5ca6f4e3181ccbcac3
#
_cell.length_a   1.000
_cell.length_b   1.000
_cell.length_c   1.000
_cell.angle_alpha   90.00
_cell.angle_beta   90.00
_cell.angle_gamma   90.00
#
_symmetry.space_group_name_H-M   'P 1'
#
loop_
_entity.id
_entity.type
_entity.pdbx_description
1 polymer ?
#
loop_
_entity_poly.entity_id
_entity_poly.type
_entity_poly.pdbx_seq_one_letter_code
_entity_poly.pdbx_strand_id
1 'polypeptide(L)'
;MLAGGDDTQLCRPELSEAEPTPRVLTILSFVLEKLVARNDQLTGQPPDGLGSVSARFGKTLNGFHGVREPSISIAKYLERIYKFTNCSPSCFVVGFVYIDRVVHRHPESLVVSLNVHRLLVTSVMVASKMLDDVHYNNAFYARVGGITNVELNKLELELLFLLDFGVTVSSRVFESYCLHLEKEMLWNNIGTAQKVERPITSNCVGDETEICADLEDSQSSSPPQI
;
A
#
# COMPACT_ATOMS: atom_id res chain seq x y z
N MET A 1 -31.61 42.17 41.95
CA MET A 1 -31.32 40.92 42.64
C MET A 1 -31.97 39.81 41.86
N LEU A 2 -31.22 39.05 41.15
CA LEU A 2 -31.47 37.62 40.85
C LEU A 2 -30.32 37.16 39.94
N ALA A 3 -29.45 36.37 40.53
CA ALA A 3 -28.37 35.67 39.82
C ALA A 3 -28.98 34.48 39.09
N GLY A 4 -28.77 34.42 37.80
CA GLY A 4 -29.01 33.23 36.97
C GLY A 4 -27.66 32.62 36.61
N GLY A 5 -27.31 31.53 37.27
CA GLY A 5 -26.16 30.72 36.88
C GLY A 5 -26.46 30.01 35.57
N ASP A 6 -25.62 30.21 34.61
CA ASP A 6 -25.61 29.48 33.33
C ASP A 6 -24.58 28.35 33.43
N ASP A 7 -25.08 27.19 33.86
CA ASP A 7 -24.34 25.95 33.83
C ASP A 7 -24.30 25.42 32.40
N THR A 8 -23.38 25.94 31.58
CA THR A 8 -23.04 25.34 30.32
C THR A 8 -22.20 24.07 30.60
N GLN A 9 -22.93 23.00 30.82
CA GLN A 9 -22.40 21.65 30.89
C GLN A 9 -21.78 21.29 29.52
N LEU A 10 -20.45 21.44 29.43
CA LEU A 10 -19.67 20.96 28.32
C LEU A 10 -19.90 19.45 28.21
N CYS A 11 -20.73 19.04 27.24
CA CYS A 11 -20.82 17.66 26.79
C CYS A 11 -19.45 17.18 26.39
N ARG A 12 -18.84 16.41 27.27
CA ARG A 12 -17.68 15.60 26.98
C ARG A 12 -18.12 14.61 25.91
N PRO A 13 -17.50 14.56 24.71
CA PRO A 13 -17.85 13.52 23.76
C PRO A 13 -17.52 12.17 24.41
N GLU A 14 -18.54 11.35 24.56
CA GLU A 14 -18.39 9.95 24.97
C GLU A 14 -17.34 9.31 24.06
N LEU A 15 -16.36 8.67 24.68
CA LEU A 15 -15.40 7.79 24.01
C LEU A 15 -16.23 6.68 23.32
N SER A 16 -16.55 6.88 22.05
CA SER A 16 -17.10 5.82 21.21
C SER A 16 -16.15 4.64 21.32
N GLU A 17 -16.68 3.48 21.66
CA GLU A 17 -15.98 2.20 21.64
C GLU A 17 -15.18 2.14 20.34
N ALA A 18 -13.85 1.95 20.47
CA ALA A 18 -12.95 1.97 19.31
C ALA A 18 -13.41 0.86 18.36
N GLU A 19 -13.96 1.24 17.22
CA GLU A 19 -14.28 0.31 16.14
C GLU A 19 -13.07 -0.59 15.91
N PRO A 20 -13.26 -1.92 15.86
CA PRO A 20 -12.15 -2.84 15.72
C PRO A 20 -11.41 -2.56 14.40
N THR A 21 -10.10 -2.46 14.49
CA THR A 21 -9.24 -2.24 13.30
C THR A 21 -9.57 -3.27 12.22
N PRO A 22 -9.91 -2.85 10.99
CA PRO A 22 -10.24 -3.77 9.92
C PRO A 22 -9.14 -4.81 9.69
N ARG A 23 -9.51 -6.08 9.59
CA ARG A 23 -8.57 -7.21 9.40
C ARG A 23 -7.61 -7.00 8.22
N VAL A 24 -8.06 -6.33 7.17
CA VAL A 24 -7.25 -6.04 5.98
C VAL A 24 -5.98 -5.23 6.32
N LEU A 25 -6.03 -4.32 7.31
CA LEU A 25 -4.87 -3.53 7.72
C LEU A 25 -3.79 -4.43 8.35
N THR A 26 -4.20 -5.43 9.13
CA THR A 26 -3.29 -6.41 9.71
C THR A 26 -2.63 -7.27 8.63
N ILE A 27 -3.40 -7.69 7.63
CA ILE A 27 -2.88 -8.47 6.50
C ILE A 27 -1.88 -7.65 5.69
N LEU A 28 -2.25 -6.42 5.34
CA LEU A 28 -1.39 -5.51 4.57
C LEU A 28 -0.10 -5.17 5.31
N SER A 29 -0.17 -4.90 6.61
CA SER A 29 1.04 -4.63 7.40
C SER A 29 2.01 -5.80 7.35
N PHE A 30 1.51 -7.01 7.53
CA PHE A 30 2.31 -8.23 7.49
C PHE A 30 2.98 -8.43 6.12
N VAL A 31 2.22 -8.30 5.03
CA VAL A 31 2.74 -8.46 3.66
C VAL A 31 3.80 -7.41 3.35
N LEU A 32 3.54 -6.16 3.70
CA LEU A 32 4.46 -5.05 3.47
C LEU A 32 5.72 -5.16 4.34
N GLU A 33 5.62 -5.53 5.61
CA GLU A 33 6.78 -5.73 6.49
C GLU A 33 7.69 -6.83 5.95
N LYS A 34 7.13 -7.93 5.47
CA LYS A 34 7.89 -9.03 4.82
C LYS A 34 8.58 -8.57 3.53
N LEU A 35 7.87 -7.81 2.68
CA LEU A 35 8.42 -7.25 1.45
C LEU A 35 9.57 -6.29 1.74
N VAL A 36 9.37 -5.34 2.65
CA VAL A 36 10.37 -4.33 3.04
C VAL A 36 11.61 -5.00 3.63
N ALA A 37 11.44 -5.93 4.58
CA ALA A 37 12.58 -6.64 5.19
C ALA A 37 13.42 -7.38 4.15
N ARG A 38 12.78 -8.01 3.15
CA ARG A 38 13.48 -8.65 2.03
C ARG A 38 14.25 -7.63 1.18
N ASN A 39 13.62 -6.53 0.84
CA ASN A 39 14.22 -5.51 -0.02
C ASN A 39 15.35 -4.75 0.67
N ASP A 40 15.24 -4.46 1.95
CA ASP A 40 16.30 -3.83 2.76
C ASP A 40 17.56 -4.71 2.80
N GLN A 41 17.41 -6.03 2.88
CA GLN A 41 18.54 -6.96 2.79
C GLN A 41 19.25 -6.88 1.43
N LEU A 42 18.49 -6.69 0.33
CA LEU A 42 19.07 -6.56 -1.02
C LEU A 42 19.84 -5.25 -1.20
N THR A 43 19.39 -4.18 -0.53
CA THR A 43 20.05 -2.87 -0.61
C THR A 43 21.25 -2.74 0.34
N GLY A 44 21.28 -3.51 1.44
CA GLY A 44 22.33 -3.48 2.47
C GLY A 44 23.56 -4.34 2.20
N GLN A 45 23.57 -5.15 1.12
CA GLN A 45 24.76 -5.97 0.79
C GLN A 45 25.81 -5.10 0.09
N PRO A 46 27.09 -5.12 0.56
CA PRO A 46 28.19 -4.48 -0.16
C PRO A 46 28.37 -5.16 -1.53
N PRO A 47 28.67 -4.39 -2.57
CA PRO A 47 28.83 -4.95 -3.91
C PRO A 47 30.10 -5.77 -3.99
N ASP A 48 29.99 -7.10 -4.00
CA ASP A 48 31.07 -7.97 -4.42
C ASP A 48 31.40 -7.71 -5.90
N GLY A 49 32.40 -6.88 -6.14
CA GLY A 49 33.27 -6.93 -7.32
C GLY A 49 32.71 -6.52 -8.70
N LEU A 50 31.44 -6.25 -8.91
CA LEU A 50 30.91 -5.80 -10.20
C LEU A 50 29.92 -4.66 -10.03
N GLY A 51 30.38 -3.43 -10.23
CA GLY A 51 29.63 -2.18 -10.41
C GLY A 51 28.30 -2.05 -9.68
N SER A 52 28.35 -1.37 -8.56
CA SER A 52 27.23 -0.83 -7.76
C SER A 52 25.80 -1.17 -8.25
N VAL A 53 25.29 -2.33 -7.87
CA VAL A 53 23.87 -2.70 -8.05
C VAL A 53 22.98 -1.69 -7.33
N SER A 54 23.44 -1.17 -6.19
CA SER A 54 22.77 -0.11 -5.42
C SER A 54 22.56 1.19 -6.21
N ALA A 55 23.39 1.50 -7.21
CA ALA A 55 23.19 2.67 -8.08
C ALA A 55 22.12 2.47 -9.17
N ARG A 56 21.72 1.22 -9.44
CA ARG A 56 20.68 0.88 -10.43
C ARG A 56 19.30 0.71 -9.80
N PHE A 57 19.23 0.21 -8.55
CA PHE A 57 17.99 0.01 -7.85
C PHE A 57 17.59 1.31 -7.12
N GLY A 58 16.40 1.83 -7.36
CA GLY A 58 15.78 2.85 -6.53
C GLY A 58 15.69 4.27 -7.12
N LYS A 59 16.08 4.51 -8.37
CA LYS A 59 15.94 5.87 -8.94
C LYS A 59 14.49 6.31 -9.07
N THR A 60 13.59 5.41 -9.42
CA THR A 60 12.19 5.72 -9.73
C THR A 60 11.38 6.09 -8.49
N LEU A 61 11.67 5.50 -7.31
CA LEU A 61 10.98 5.81 -6.06
C LEU A 61 11.74 6.79 -5.15
N ASN A 62 12.78 7.47 -5.67
CA ASN A 62 13.59 8.39 -4.87
C ASN A 62 12.80 9.56 -4.29
N GLY A 63 11.77 10.04 -4.97
CA GLY A 63 10.88 11.09 -4.46
C GLY A 63 10.17 10.68 -3.17
N PHE A 64 9.91 9.38 -3.00
CA PHE A 64 9.29 8.83 -1.80
C PHE A 64 10.26 8.53 -0.67
N HIS A 65 11.58 8.64 -0.88
CA HIS A 65 12.56 8.34 0.16
C HIS A 65 12.54 9.41 1.25
N GLY A 66 12.49 8.95 2.50
CA GLY A 66 12.75 9.77 3.67
C GLY A 66 14.24 10.01 3.90
N VAL A 67 14.57 11.05 4.65
CA VAL A 67 15.95 11.29 5.11
C VAL A 67 16.42 10.18 6.07
N ARG A 68 15.46 9.59 6.80
CA ARG A 68 15.68 8.49 7.73
C ARG A 68 14.43 7.62 7.80
N GLU A 69 14.62 6.40 8.22
CA GLU A 69 13.53 5.47 8.50
C GLU A 69 12.62 6.01 9.63
N PRO A 70 11.29 6.00 9.41
CA PRO A 70 10.33 6.38 10.45
C PRO A 70 10.35 5.39 11.62
N SER A 71 10.22 5.88 12.85
CA SER A 71 10.18 5.04 14.06
C SER A 71 8.85 4.31 14.27
N ILE A 72 7.80 4.71 13.56
CA ILE A 72 6.48 4.08 13.61
C ILE A 72 6.46 2.82 12.73
N SER A 73 5.95 1.70 13.24
CA SER A 73 5.78 0.48 12.45
C SER A 73 4.72 0.66 11.35
N ILE A 74 4.81 -0.13 10.29
CA ILE A 74 3.83 -0.13 9.20
C ILE A 74 2.42 -0.39 9.72
N ALA A 75 2.25 -1.36 10.64
CA ALA A 75 0.96 -1.67 11.26
C ALA A 75 0.34 -0.44 11.95
N LYS A 76 1.09 0.20 12.85
CA LYS A 76 0.61 1.40 13.55
C LYS A 76 0.38 2.59 12.63
N TYR A 77 1.13 2.66 11.54
CA TYR A 77 0.94 3.72 10.55
C TYR A 77 -0.35 3.53 9.74
N LEU A 78 -0.66 2.31 9.31
CA LEU A 78 -1.93 1.98 8.66
C LEU A 78 -3.13 2.25 9.59
N GLU A 79 -3.04 1.81 10.86
CA GLU A 79 -4.05 2.10 11.88
C GLU A 79 -4.25 3.61 12.09
N ARG A 80 -3.15 4.37 12.11
CA ARG A 80 -3.20 5.84 12.22
C ARG A 80 -3.92 6.45 11.03
N ILE A 81 -3.58 6.06 9.79
CA ILE A 81 -4.28 6.56 8.60
C ILE A 81 -5.76 6.23 8.72
N TYR A 82 -6.14 4.98 8.98
CA TYR A 82 -7.53 4.56 9.10
C TYR A 82 -8.29 5.37 10.16
N LYS A 83 -7.75 5.45 11.38
CA LYS A 83 -8.39 6.14 12.51
C LYS A 83 -8.67 7.62 12.24
N PHE A 84 -7.76 8.32 11.56
CA PHE A 84 -7.90 9.77 11.36
C PHE A 84 -8.62 10.13 10.07
N THR A 85 -8.51 9.31 9.01
CA THR A 85 -9.15 9.62 7.73
C THR A 85 -10.53 9.00 7.58
N ASN A 86 -10.80 7.94 8.36
CA ASN A 86 -12.05 7.16 8.26
C ASN A 86 -12.40 6.78 6.81
N CYS A 87 -11.37 6.60 5.96
CA CYS A 87 -11.58 6.12 4.61
C CYS A 87 -11.98 4.64 4.61
N SER A 88 -12.68 4.19 3.57
CA SER A 88 -13.13 2.80 3.50
C SER A 88 -11.95 1.82 3.54
N PRO A 89 -12.10 0.64 4.14
CA PRO A 89 -11.05 -0.40 4.11
C PRO A 89 -10.60 -0.78 2.69
N SER A 90 -11.47 -0.61 1.71
CA SER A 90 -11.17 -0.82 0.29
C SER A 90 -10.07 0.11 -0.23
N CYS A 91 -9.96 1.34 0.31
CA CYS A 91 -8.89 2.28 -0.05
C CYS A 91 -7.50 1.73 0.26
N PHE A 92 -7.36 0.92 1.30
CA PHE A 92 -6.08 0.29 1.65
C PHE A 92 -5.70 -0.83 0.69
N VAL A 93 -6.68 -1.63 0.25
CA VAL A 93 -6.46 -2.66 -0.78
C VAL A 93 -6.06 -1.99 -2.09
N VAL A 94 -6.82 -0.99 -2.54
CA VAL A 94 -6.53 -0.26 -3.79
C VAL A 94 -5.20 0.50 -3.69
N GLY A 95 -4.88 1.08 -2.54
CA GLY A 95 -3.57 1.69 -2.30
C GLY A 95 -2.43 0.68 -2.45
N PHE A 96 -2.62 -0.55 -1.98
CA PHE A 96 -1.66 -1.64 -2.19
C PHE A 96 -1.57 -2.05 -3.67
N VAL A 97 -2.71 -2.12 -4.38
CA VAL A 97 -2.71 -2.36 -5.84
C VAL A 97 -1.87 -1.31 -6.58
N TYR A 98 -1.94 -0.03 -6.18
CA TYR A 98 -1.13 1.03 -6.80
C TYR A 98 0.36 0.83 -6.56
N ILE A 99 0.76 0.48 -5.34
CA ILE A 99 2.16 0.19 -5.00
C ILE A 99 2.66 -0.99 -5.84
N ASP A 100 1.88 -2.06 -5.91
CA ASP A 100 2.23 -3.26 -6.67
C ASP A 100 2.35 -2.96 -8.18
N ARG A 101 1.42 -2.20 -8.76
CA ARG A 101 1.51 -1.75 -10.15
C ARG A 101 2.77 -0.93 -10.44
N VAL A 102 3.16 -0.03 -9.52
CA VAL A 102 4.40 0.74 -9.67
C VAL A 102 5.61 -0.17 -9.67
N VAL A 103 5.69 -1.13 -8.76
CA VAL A 103 6.80 -2.08 -8.69
C VAL A 103 6.88 -2.95 -9.94
N HIS A 104 5.73 -3.42 -10.47
CA HIS A 104 5.69 -4.22 -11.69
C HIS A 104 6.08 -3.43 -12.94
N ARG A 105 5.68 -2.17 -13.05
CA ARG A 105 6.06 -1.30 -14.18
C ARG A 105 7.52 -0.83 -14.11
N HIS A 106 8.06 -0.75 -12.91
CA HIS A 106 9.41 -0.26 -12.64
C HIS A 106 10.18 -1.28 -11.79
N PRO A 107 10.64 -2.41 -12.38
CA PRO A 107 11.26 -3.51 -11.64
C PRO A 107 12.53 -3.12 -10.87
N GLU A 108 13.17 -2.01 -11.26
CA GLU A 108 14.30 -1.41 -10.54
C GLU A 108 13.87 -0.68 -9.26
N SER A 109 12.58 -0.51 -9.02
CA SER A 109 12.04 0.22 -7.87
C SER A 109 11.75 -0.71 -6.72
N LEU A 110 12.43 -0.52 -5.60
CA LEU A 110 12.23 -1.32 -4.40
C LEU A 110 11.43 -0.53 -3.35
N VAL A 111 10.44 -1.20 -2.77
CA VAL A 111 9.75 -0.70 -1.57
C VAL A 111 10.62 -1.09 -0.37
N VAL A 112 11.16 -0.08 0.31
CA VAL A 112 12.14 -0.20 1.41
C VAL A 112 11.68 0.60 2.63
N SER A 113 12.32 0.40 3.78
CA SER A 113 12.01 1.15 5.02
C SER A 113 11.99 2.66 4.85
N LEU A 114 12.82 3.20 3.94
CA LEU A 114 12.92 4.64 3.69
C LEU A 114 11.74 5.23 2.91
N ASN A 115 10.98 4.44 2.13
CA ASN A 115 9.95 4.96 1.24
C ASN A 115 8.53 4.42 1.52
N VAL A 116 8.38 3.28 2.18
CA VAL A 116 7.09 2.58 2.36
C VAL A 116 6.01 3.46 3.00
N HIS A 117 6.34 4.26 4.01
CA HIS A 117 5.36 5.10 4.71
C HIS A 117 4.80 6.20 3.80
N ARG A 118 5.67 6.85 3.02
CA ARG A 118 5.27 7.87 2.05
C ARG A 118 4.47 7.30 0.90
N LEU A 119 4.86 6.14 0.39
CA LEU A 119 4.08 5.39 -0.59
C LEU A 119 2.68 5.05 -0.05
N LEU A 120 2.59 4.56 1.18
CA LEU A 120 1.32 4.20 1.79
C LEU A 120 0.36 5.38 1.93
N VAL A 121 0.80 6.48 2.54
CA VAL A 121 -0.11 7.63 2.73
C VAL A 121 -0.54 8.23 1.40
N THR A 122 0.36 8.28 0.41
CA THR A 122 0.05 8.82 -0.91
C THR A 122 -0.91 7.90 -1.67
N SER A 123 -0.66 6.59 -1.70
CA SER A 123 -1.50 5.63 -2.42
C SER A 123 -2.88 5.48 -1.79
N VAL A 124 -3.00 5.45 -0.45
CA VAL A 124 -4.30 5.43 0.23
C VAL A 124 -5.07 6.73 0.01
N MET A 125 -4.40 7.89 0.02
CA MET A 125 -5.04 9.16 -0.29
C MET A 125 -5.60 9.18 -1.73
N VAL A 126 -4.82 8.75 -2.72
CA VAL A 126 -5.29 8.67 -4.11
C VAL A 126 -6.43 7.67 -4.23
N ALA A 127 -6.34 6.51 -3.57
CA ALA A 127 -7.42 5.53 -3.56
C ALA A 127 -8.71 6.09 -2.95
N SER A 128 -8.62 6.85 -1.86
CA SER A 128 -9.80 7.45 -1.23
C SER A 128 -10.46 8.50 -2.12
N LYS A 129 -9.68 9.27 -2.88
CA LYS A 129 -10.21 10.20 -3.88
C LYS A 129 -10.94 9.51 -5.04
N MET A 130 -10.60 8.25 -5.30
CA MET A 130 -11.20 7.46 -6.38
C MET A 130 -12.41 6.63 -5.95
N LEU A 131 -12.51 6.26 -4.67
CA LEU A 131 -13.48 5.30 -4.18
C LEU A 131 -14.52 5.90 -3.23
N ASP A 132 -14.11 6.84 -2.38
CA ASP A 132 -14.97 7.38 -1.36
C ASP A 132 -15.65 8.66 -1.86
N ASP A 133 -16.97 8.77 -1.69
CA ASP A 133 -17.74 9.97 -2.04
C ASP A 133 -17.31 11.19 -1.22
N VAL A 134 -16.90 10.96 0.02
CA VAL A 134 -16.40 11.99 0.92
C VAL A 134 -14.99 11.65 1.35
N HIS A 135 -14.05 12.51 1.04
CA HIS A 135 -12.64 12.35 1.39
C HIS A 135 -12.03 13.65 1.89
N TYR A 136 -10.97 13.53 2.67
CA TYR A 136 -10.21 14.68 3.13
C TYR A 136 -9.26 15.22 2.05
N ASN A 137 -8.89 16.50 2.18
CA ASN A 137 -7.91 17.12 1.29
C ASN A 137 -6.46 16.71 1.62
N ASN A 138 -5.54 17.05 0.72
CA ASN A 138 -4.12 16.71 0.86
C ASN A 138 -3.51 17.25 2.16
N ALA A 139 -3.88 18.47 2.57
CA ALA A 139 -3.36 19.06 3.80
C ALA A 139 -3.71 18.23 5.05
N PHE A 140 -4.89 17.60 5.07
CA PHE A 140 -5.28 16.70 6.14
C PHE A 140 -4.47 15.40 6.10
N TYR A 141 -4.38 14.75 4.93
CA TYR A 141 -3.57 13.55 4.75
C TYR A 141 -2.09 13.78 5.07
N ALA A 142 -1.54 14.95 4.71
CA ALA A 142 -0.18 15.32 5.05
C ALA A 142 0.07 15.35 6.57
N ARG A 143 -0.86 15.95 7.33
CA ARG A 143 -0.80 15.95 8.81
C ARG A 143 -0.89 14.53 9.39
N VAL A 144 -1.77 13.71 8.86
CA VAL A 144 -1.89 12.31 9.27
C VAL A 144 -0.62 11.54 8.92
N GLY A 145 -0.08 11.74 7.72
CA GLY A 145 1.13 11.10 7.24
C GLY A 145 2.44 11.58 7.88
N GLY A 146 2.39 12.73 8.59
CA GLY A 146 3.60 13.30 9.21
C GLY A 146 4.57 13.93 8.20
N ILE A 147 4.05 14.44 7.08
CA ILE A 147 4.80 15.13 6.03
C ILE A 147 4.17 16.50 5.73
N THR A 148 4.86 17.33 4.97
CA THR A 148 4.29 18.63 4.58
C THR A 148 3.27 18.47 3.46
N ASN A 149 2.32 19.43 3.38
CA ASN A 149 1.33 19.43 2.28
C ASN A 149 2.00 19.60 0.92
N VAL A 150 3.05 20.42 0.84
CA VAL A 150 3.82 20.61 -0.39
C VAL A 150 4.49 19.33 -0.84
N GLU A 151 5.05 18.58 0.11
CA GLU A 151 5.64 17.26 -0.16
C GLU A 151 4.59 16.27 -0.66
N LEU A 152 3.47 16.13 0.05
CA LEU A 152 2.41 15.20 -0.35
C LEU A 152 1.85 15.52 -1.74
N ASN A 153 1.67 16.80 -2.08
CA ASN A 153 1.22 17.20 -3.43
C ASN A 153 2.20 16.76 -4.52
N LYS A 154 3.51 16.83 -4.26
CA LYS A 154 4.54 16.32 -5.18
C LYS A 154 4.48 14.80 -5.30
N LEU A 155 4.36 14.11 -4.17
CA LEU A 155 4.28 12.65 -4.14
C LEU A 155 3.02 12.13 -4.85
N GLU A 156 1.90 12.82 -4.73
CA GLU A 156 0.68 12.51 -5.47
C GLU A 156 0.90 12.54 -6.98
N LEU A 157 1.47 13.65 -7.48
CA LEU A 157 1.78 13.77 -8.90
C LEU A 157 2.77 12.71 -9.37
N GLU A 158 3.82 12.46 -8.59
CA GLU A 158 4.80 11.43 -8.90
C GLU A 158 4.17 10.04 -8.96
N LEU A 159 3.30 9.69 -8.00
CA LEU A 159 2.57 8.43 -8.02
C LEU A 159 1.68 8.30 -9.28
N LEU A 160 0.95 9.36 -9.64
CA LEU A 160 0.09 9.36 -10.82
C LEU A 160 0.90 9.16 -12.11
N PHE A 161 2.07 9.78 -12.23
CA PHE A 161 2.96 9.56 -13.37
C PHE A 161 3.54 8.14 -13.41
N LEU A 162 3.94 7.59 -12.27
CA LEU A 162 4.44 6.21 -12.18
C LEU A 162 3.36 5.18 -12.55
N LEU A 163 2.10 5.50 -12.25
CA LEU A 163 0.93 4.68 -12.63
C LEU A 163 0.48 4.92 -14.07
N ASP A 164 1.10 5.88 -14.78
CA ASP A 164 0.59 6.35 -16.08
C ASP A 164 -0.90 6.72 -16.02
N PHE A 165 -1.30 7.37 -14.92
CA PHE A 165 -2.69 7.70 -14.58
C PHE A 165 -3.66 6.51 -14.54
N GLY A 166 -3.15 5.28 -14.55
CA GLY A 166 -3.94 4.05 -14.46
C GLY A 166 -4.45 3.77 -13.04
N VAL A 167 -5.31 4.65 -12.52
CA VAL A 167 -5.85 4.57 -11.15
C VAL A 167 -7.16 3.77 -11.04
N THR A 168 -7.76 3.41 -12.15
CA THR A 168 -8.97 2.57 -12.14
C THR A 168 -8.63 1.13 -11.76
N VAL A 169 -9.38 0.57 -10.82
CA VAL A 169 -9.29 -0.83 -10.38
C VAL A 169 -10.65 -1.47 -10.59
N SER A 170 -10.74 -2.48 -11.46
CA SER A 170 -11.98 -3.22 -11.68
C SER A 170 -12.31 -4.11 -10.48
N SER A 171 -13.60 -4.44 -10.30
CA SER A 171 -14.04 -5.34 -9.23
C SER A 171 -13.31 -6.68 -9.26
N ARG A 172 -13.08 -7.24 -10.45
CA ARG A 172 -12.34 -8.50 -10.63
C ARG A 172 -10.91 -8.40 -10.10
N VAL A 173 -10.19 -7.31 -10.41
CA VAL A 173 -8.84 -7.07 -9.91
C VAL A 173 -8.87 -6.90 -8.40
N PHE A 174 -9.79 -6.09 -7.87
CA PHE A 174 -9.95 -5.88 -6.44
C PHE A 174 -10.18 -7.22 -5.68
N GLU A 175 -11.11 -8.04 -6.15
CA GLU A 175 -11.39 -9.37 -5.58
C GLU A 175 -10.17 -10.29 -5.62
N SER A 176 -9.43 -10.29 -6.73
CA SER A 176 -8.19 -11.07 -6.87
C SER A 176 -7.15 -10.67 -5.82
N TYR A 177 -6.96 -9.38 -5.57
CA TYR A 177 -6.05 -8.91 -4.53
C TYR A 177 -6.54 -9.25 -3.12
N CYS A 178 -7.84 -9.16 -2.85
CA CYS A 178 -8.40 -9.60 -1.56
C CYS A 178 -8.11 -11.07 -1.29
N LEU A 179 -8.35 -11.94 -2.27
CA LEU A 179 -8.08 -13.37 -2.16
C LEU A 179 -6.59 -13.67 -1.99
N HIS A 180 -5.72 -12.97 -2.73
CA HIS A 180 -4.27 -13.11 -2.60
C HIS A 180 -3.78 -12.72 -1.20
N LEU A 181 -4.21 -11.58 -0.69
CA LEU A 181 -3.85 -11.10 0.64
C LEU A 181 -4.30 -12.07 1.74
N GLU A 182 -5.52 -12.60 1.65
CA GLU A 182 -6.00 -13.61 2.59
C GLU A 182 -5.19 -14.90 2.54
N LYS A 183 -4.84 -15.36 1.34
CA LYS A 183 -4.00 -16.54 1.11
C LYS A 183 -2.61 -16.37 1.73
N GLU A 184 -1.96 -15.23 1.53
CA GLU A 184 -0.66 -14.94 2.13
C GLU A 184 -0.70 -15.02 3.66
N MET A 185 -1.76 -14.54 4.30
CA MET A 185 -1.91 -14.65 5.75
C MET A 185 -2.11 -16.10 6.22
N LEU A 186 -2.91 -16.89 5.50
CA LEU A 186 -3.16 -18.29 5.84
C LEU A 186 -1.88 -19.12 5.75
N TRP A 187 -1.09 -18.96 4.68
CA TRP A 187 0.16 -19.70 4.51
C TRP A 187 1.16 -19.44 5.64
N ASN A 188 1.22 -18.21 6.13
CA ASN A 188 2.14 -17.85 7.21
C ASN A 188 1.65 -18.32 8.58
N ASN A 189 0.34 -18.37 8.83
CA ASN A 189 -0.23 -18.95 10.05
C ASN A 189 -0.02 -20.48 10.11
N ILE A 190 -0.06 -21.14 8.97
CA ILE A 190 0.23 -22.59 8.88
C ILE A 190 1.74 -22.85 9.05
N GLY A 191 2.59 -21.97 8.51
CA GLY A 191 4.05 -22.07 8.65
C GLY A 191 4.58 -21.90 10.08
N THR A 192 3.88 -21.18 10.93
CA THR A 192 4.21 -21.03 12.35
C THR A 192 3.68 -22.17 13.21
N ALA A 193 2.66 -22.91 12.76
CA ALA A 193 2.07 -24.04 13.50
C ALA A 193 2.73 -25.40 13.18
N GLN A 194 3.57 -25.50 12.14
CA GLN A 194 4.23 -26.75 11.74
C GLN A 194 5.75 -26.60 11.71
N LYS A 195 6.35 -26.42 12.88
CA LYS A 195 7.73 -26.87 13.10
C LYS A 195 7.69 -28.28 13.66
N VAL A 196 7.16 -29.20 12.89
CA VAL A 196 7.27 -30.65 13.07
C VAL A 196 7.87 -31.21 11.79
N GLU A 197 8.96 -31.91 11.96
CA GLU A 197 9.82 -32.55 10.99
C GLU A 197 9.07 -33.19 9.81
N ARG A 198 9.47 -32.85 8.57
CA ARG A 198 9.11 -33.63 7.38
C ARG A 198 10.37 -34.20 6.74
N PRO A 199 10.36 -35.49 6.42
CA PRO A 199 11.45 -36.12 5.68
C PRO A 199 11.46 -35.61 4.24
N ILE A 200 12.68 -35.48 3.73
CA ILE A 200 13.00 -35.09 2.37
C ILE A 200 12.49 -36.15 1.41
N THR A 201 11.54 -35.82 0.57
CA THR A 201 11.34 -36.51 -0.72
C THR A 201 10.95 -35.49 -1.80
N SER A 202 11.77 -35.53 -2.80
CA SER A 202 11.86 -34.96 -4.12
C SER A 202 10.57 -34.60 -4.88
N ASN A 203 10.74 -33.61 -5.75
CA ASN A 203 10.09 -33.35 -7.05
C ASN A 203 8.62 -32.96 -7.07
N CYS A 204 8.43 -31.73 -7.55
CA CYS A 204 7.67 -31.38 -8.78
C CYS A 204 7.79 -29.88 -9.00
N VAL A 205 8.48 -29.55 -10.04
CA VAL A 205 8.10 -28.85 -11.28
C VAL A 205 6.82 -28.02 -11.20
N GLY A 206 7.02 -26.73 -11.37
CA GLY A 206 6.25 -25.76 -12.14
C GLY A 206 4.79 -25.61 -11.80
N ASP A 207 4.42 -24.41 -11.41
CA ASP A 207 3.39 -23.74 -12.20
C ASP A 207 3.49 -22.22 -11.99
N GLU A 208 3.47 -21.57 -13.09
CA GLU A 208 3.71 -20.16 -13.30
C GLU A 208 2.49 -19.35 -12.91
N THR A 209 2.67 -18.33 -12.12
CA THR A 209 1.67 -17.29 -11.93
C THR A 209 1.79 -16.27 -13.07
N GLU A 210 1.22 -16.59 -14.21
CA GLU A 210 0.80 -15.59 -15.20
C GLU A 210 -0.45 -14.86 -14.67
N ILE A 211 -0.25 -13.70 -14.05
CA ILE A 211 -1.29 -12.72 -13.85
C ILE A 211 -0.80 -11.39 -14.42
N CYS A 212 -0.62 -11.35 -15.72
CA CYS A 212 -0.59 -10.13 -16.52
C CYS A 212 -0.54 -10.49 -18.01
N ALA A 213 -1.67 -10.86 -18.59
CA ALA A 213 -1.92 -10.71 -20.01
C ALA A 213 -3.39 -11.00 -20.26
N ASP A 214 -4.16 -9.95 -20.47
CA ASP A 214 -5.30 -9.95 -21.39
C ASP A 214 -5.87 -8.54 -21.42
N LEU A 215 -5.16 -7.69 -22.15
CA LEU A 215 -5.69 -6.48 -22.78
C LEU A 215 -5.11 -6.40 -24.19
N GLU A 216 -5.57 -7.27 -25.02
CA GLU A 216 -5.62 -7.20 -26.49
C GLU A 216 -6.59 -8.31 -26.86
N ASP A 217 -7.62 -8.18 -27.64
CA ASP A 217 -7.74 -7.51 -28.89
C ASP A 217 -9.21 -7.63 -29.29
N SER A 218 -9.81 -6.60 -29.69
CA SER A 218 -11.04 -6.66 -30.51
C SER A 218 -11.13 -5.38 -31.30
N GLN A 219 -10.51 -5.36 -32.47
CA GLN A 219 -11.13 -4.73 -33.64
C GLN A 219 -10.16 -4.70 -34.84
N SER A 220 -10.33 -5.63 -35.71
CA SER A 220 -10.13 -5.37 -37.15
C SER A 220 -11.19 -6.08 -37.92
N SER A 221 -12.29 -5.38 -38.17
CA SER A 221 -13.19 -5.70 -39.30
C SER A 221 -13.04 -4.61 -40.33
N SER A 222 -12.34 -4.92 -41.38
CA SER A 222 -12.31 -4.14 -42.63
C SER A 222 -13.67 -4.14 -43.32
N PRO A 223 -14.12 -3.02 -43.94
CA PRO A 223 -15.33 -3.01 -44.74
C PRO A 223 -15.07 -3.60 -46.16
N PRO A 224 -16.07 -4.19 -46.78
CA PRO A 224 -15.95 -4.73 -48.14
C PRO A 224 -15.92 -3.61 -49.18
N GLN A 225 -15.05 -3.80 -50.17
CA GLN A 225 -15.02 -2.98 -51.40
C GLN A 225 -16.14 -3.36 -52.31
N ILE A 226 -16.87 -2.34 -52.80
CA ILE A 226 -17.55 -2.31 -54.10
C ILE A 226 -17.03 -1.08 -54.83
#